data_7750bfbf245635b475f5989edbf462d6
#
_entry.id   7750bfbf245635b475f5989edbf462d6
#
_cell.length_a   1.000
_cell.length_b   1.000
_cell.length_c   1.000
_cell.angle_alpha   90.00
_cell.angle_beta   90.00
_cell.angle_gamma   90.00
#
_symmetry.space_group_name_H-M   'P 1'
#
loop_
_entity.id
_entity.type
_entity.pdbx_description
1 polymer ?
#
loop_
_entity_poly.entity_id
_entity_poly.type
_entity_poly.pdbx_seq_one_letter_code
_entity_poly.pdbx_strand_id
1 'polypeptide(L)'
;MSSNAGTYVAYGNNVFKQVNASMGQNFRVFWDGDLYDEELSGTSIASWNGAGRSTIFTADGCTSINGSKANPALQADIFGDWREEVIYPLTTNDALRVYTTNIPSEYKIKSLMFDSVYRSGVASEQSAYNQPPHVSMYMSEAVMRGNVTNIRIEHEPVKKNYIKGEQLDTTGLKLIATYENGRVSELTDYETTGYDPS
;
A
#
# COMPACT_ATOMS: atom_id res chain seq x y z
N MET A 1 -10.18 3.88 12.13
CA MET A 1 -11.61 3.92 12.56
C MET A 1 -11.80 5.14 13.43
N SER A 2 -12.68 6.04 13.06
CA SER A 2 -13.15 7.09 13.95
C SER A 2 -14.41 6.60 14.68
N SER A 3 -14.51 6.88 15.95
CA SER A 3 -15.68 6.62 16.76
C SER A 3 -16.01 7.89 17.51
N ASN A 4 -17.20 7.97 18.11
CA ASN A 4 -17.56 9.07 19.01
C ASN A 4 -16.63 9.17 20.25
N ALA A 5 -15.78 8.18 20.46
CA ALA A 5 -14.77 8.13 21.53
C ALA A 5 -13.38 8.63 21.09
N GLY A 6 -13.22 9.07 19.84
CA GLY A 6 -11.95 9.56 19.28
C GLY A 6 -11.36 8.67 18.19
N THR A 7 -10.20 9.04 17.70
CA THR A 7 -9.46 8.31 16.68
C THR A 7 -8.43 7.39 17.35
N TYR A 8 -8.38 6.15 16.88
CA TYR A 8 -7.45 5.14 17.37
C TYR A 8 -6.61 4.60 16.22
N VAL A 9 -5.33 4.42 16.48
CA VAL A 9 -4.41 3.70 15.60
C VAL A 9 -4.16 2.33 16.21
N ALA A 10 -4.32 1.29 15.41
CA ALA A 10 -3.99 -0.08 15.79
C ALA A 10 -2.53 -0.35 15.42
N TYR A 11 -1.79 -0.90 16.36
CA TYR A 11 -0.45 -1.44 16.14
C TYR A 11 -0.51 -2.97 16.24
N GLY A 12 0.54 -3.64 15.82
CA GLY A 12 0.67 -5.08 16.02
C GLY A 12 0.51 -5.50 17.50
N ASN A 13 0.22 -6.77 17.75
CA ASN A 13 0.01 -7.34 19.08
C ASN A 13 -1.18 -6.75 19.87
N ASN A 14 -2.25 -6.34 19.18
CA ASN A 14 -3.46 -5.79 19.80
C ASN A 14 -3.23 -4.50 20.63
N VAL A 15 -2.18 -3.78 20.36
CA VAL A 15 -1.94 -2.47 20.98
C VAL A 15 -2.71 -1.40 20.20
N PHE A 16 -3.48 -0.59 20.93
CA PHE A 16 -4.22 0.55 20.39
C PHE A 16 -3.75 1.82 21.06
N LYS A 17 -3.57 2.86 20.27
CA LYS A 17 -3.24 4.19 20.78
C LYS A 17 -4.27 5.19 20.30
N GLN A 18 -4.81 5.97 21.23
CA GLN A 18 -5.64 7.13 20.89
C GLN A 18 -4.75 8.25 20.36
N VAL A 19 -5.17 8.90 19.29
CA VAL A 19 -4.50 10.05 18.70
C VAL A 19 -5.49 11.20 18.54
N ASN A 20 -5.03 12.43 18.69
CA ASN A 20 -5.83 13.64 18.49
C ASN A 20 -5.82 14.09 17.03
N ALA A 21 -6.00 13.14 16.13
CA ALA A 21 -6.04 13.35 14.69
C ALA A 21 -7.04 12.38 14.06
N SER A 22 -7.57 12.71 12.89
CA SER A 22 -8.51 11.86 12.17
C SER A 22 -8.17 11.82 10.70
N MET A 23 -8.43 10.67 10.08
CA MET A 23 -8.57 10.53 8.64
C MET A 23 -10.04 10.66 8.27
N GLY A 24 -10.32 11.19 7.10
CA GLY A 24 -11.65 11.13 6.51
C GLY A 24 -12.04 9.68 6.20
N GLN A 25 -13.32 9.45 6.03
CA GLN A 25 -13.86 8.13 5.70
C GLN A 25 -14.81 8.20 4.51
N ASN A 26 -14.45 9.04 3.52
CA ASN A 26 -15.29 9.23 2.36
C ASN A 26 -15.02 8.14 1.30
N PHE A 27 -13.85 8.19 0.73
CA PHE A 27 -13.35 7.23 -0.25
C PHE A 27 -11.94 6.76 0.15
N ARG A 28 -11.51 5.69 -0.48
CA ARG A 28 -10.16 5.15 -0.38
C ARG A 28 -9.56 5.03 -1.78
N VAL A 29 -8.24 5.00 -1.90
CA VAL A 29 -7.53 4.80 -3.18
C VAL A 29 -6.18 4.16 -2.93
N PHE A 30 -5.74 3.23 -3.77
CA PHE A 30 -4.35 2.76 -3.78
C PHE A 30 -3.51 3.73 -4.59
N TRP A 31 -2.66 4.53 -3.93
CA TRP A 31 -1.95 5.62 -4.58
C TRP A 31 -0.45 5.61 -4.38
N ASP A 32 0.06 5.55 -3.16
CA ASP A 32 1.47 5.80 -2.87
C ASP A 32 2.39 4.58 -3.08
N GLY A 33 1.83 3.45 -3.48
CA GLY A 33 2.57 2.27 -3.88
C GLY A 33 2.90 1.31 -2.74
N ASP A 34 2.46 1.60 -1.51
CA ASP A 34 2.43 0.63 -0.43
C ASP A 34 1.14 -0.22 -0.51
N LEU A 35 0.94 -1.19 0.39
CA LEU A 35 -0.21 -2.09 0.34
C LEU A 35 -1.43 -1.58 1.10
N TYR A 36 -1.37 -0.37 1.59
CA TYR A 36 -2.46 0.30 2.28
C TYR A 36 -3.14 1.29 1.33
N ASP A 37 -4.39 1.55 1.61
CA ASP A 37 -5.15 2.54 0.87
C ASP A 37 -5.10 3.92 1.56
N GLU A 38 -5.01 4.98 0.75
CA GLU A 38 -5.07 6.37 1.17
C GLU A 38 -6.52 6.84 1.28
N GLU A 39 -6.72 7.90 2.05
CA GLU A 39 -7.97 8.67 2.03
C GLU A 39 -8.10 9.43 0.72
N LEU A 40 -9.22 9.23 0.03
CA LEU A 40 -9.64 10.06 -1.10
C LEU A 40 -10.88 10.86 -0.70
N SER A 41 -10.80 12.19 -0.74
CA SER A 41 -11.93 13.06 -0.39
C SER A 41 -11.90 14.34 -1.22
N GLY A 42 -13.03 14.64 -1.88
CA GLY A 42 -13.10 15.76 -2.80
C GLY A 42 -12.13 15.58 -3.96
N THR A 43 -11.17 16.49 -4.09
CA THR A 43 -10.12 16.46 -5.10
C THR A 43 -8.74 16.17 -4.50
N SER A 44 -8.66 15.68 -3.27
CA SER A 44 -7.40 15.44 -2.58
C SER A 44 -7.23 14.01 -2.11
N ILE A 45 -5.98 13.54 -2.13
CA ILE A 45 -5.55 12.28 -1.57
C ILE A 45 -4.61 12.54 -0.40
N ALA A 46 -4.79 11.80 0.67
CA ALA A 46 -3.99 11.95 1.87
C ALA A 46 -3.65 10.59 2.48
N SER A 47 -2.43 10.45 2.97
CA SER A 47 -1.99 9.30 3.73
C SER A 47 -1.86 9.62 5.24
N TRP A 48 -1.70 8.56 6.03
CA TRP A 48 -1.42 8.65 7.44
C TRP A 48 0.09 8.65 7.69
N ASN A 49 0.62 9.75 8.24
CA ASN A 49 2.07 9.91 8.49
C ASN A 49 2.53 9.45 9.89
N GLY A 50 1.72 8.69 10.61
CA GLY A 50 1.99 8.27 11.99
C GLY A 50 1.49 9.24 13.06
N ALA A 51 1.24 10.51 12.72
CA ALA A 51 0.76 11.54 13.63
C ALA A 51 -0.59 12.13 13.21
N GLY A 52 -0.93 12.07 11.93
CA GLY A 52 -2.17 12.62 11.39
C GLY A 52 -2.27 12.48 9.88
N ARG A 53 -3.27 13.16 9.34
CA ARG A 53 -3.55 13.27 7.92
C ARG A 53 -2.48 14.13 7.24
N SER A 54 -1.89 13.61 6.18
CA SER A 54 -0.93 14.33 5.32
C SER A 54 -1.40 14.28 3.87
N THR A 55 -1.73 15.43 3.28
CA THR A 55 -2.13 15.49 1.87
C THR A 55 -0.91 15.21 0.98
N ILE A 56 -1.03 14.21 0.11
CA ILE A 56 0.02 13.79 -0.81
C ILE A 56 -0.28 14.15 -2.26
N PHE A 57 -1.55 14.45 -2.58
CA PHE A 57 -1.96 14.86 -3.92
C PHE A 57 -3.19 15.77 -3.86
N THR A 58 -3.29 16.71 -4.80
CA THR A 58 -4.48 17.55 -5.04
C THR A 58 -4.68 17.73 -6.53
N ALA A 59 -5.92 17.49 -7.02
CA ALA A 59 -6.30 17.68 -8.40
C ALA A 59 -6.68 19.16 -8.64
N ASP A 60 -5.68 20.01 -8.81
CA ASP A 60 -5.87 21.46 -9.01
C ASP A 60 -6.65 21.76 -10.29
N GLY A 61 -7.56 22.72 -10.22
CA GLY A 61 -8.41 23.12 -11.33
C GLY A 61 -9.52 22.12 -11.68
N CYS A 62 -9.72 21.12 -10.82
CA CYS A 62 -10.76 20.11 -10.95
C CYS A 62 -11.83 20.26 -9.87
N THR A 63 -12.95 19.59 -10.07
CA THR A 63 -14.04 19.51 -9.08
C THR A 63 -14.49 18.08 -8.88
N SER A 64 -14.96 17.76 -7.68
CA SER A 64 -15.66 16.49 -7.44
C SER A 64 -17.03 16.51 -8.10
N ILE A 65 -17.57 15.33 -8.41
CA ILE A 65 -18.89 15.22 -9.03
C ILE A 65 -20.06 15.28 -8.05
N ASN A 66 -19.80 15.12 -6.75
CA ASN A 66 -20.80 15.18 -5.69
C ASN A 66 -20.39 16.18 -4.62
N GLY A 67 -21.36 16.89 -4.07
CA GLY A 67 -21.12 17.80 -2.94
C GLY A 67 -21.11 17.08 -1.59
N SER A 68 -21.91 16.03 -1.46
CA SER A 68 -21.89 15.10 -0.32
C SER A 68 -21.22 13.81 -0.74
N LYS A 69 -20.32 13.27 0.07
CA LYS A 69 -19.43 12.19 -0.36
C LYS A 69 -18.70 12.57 -1.68
N ALA A 70 -18.04 13.69 -1.63
CA ALA A 70 -17.31 14.25 -2.74
C ALA A 70 -16.25 13.27 -3.27
N ASN A 71 -16.37 12.86 -4.53
CA ASN A 71 -15.58 11.81 -5.16
C ASN A 71 -15.22 12.18 -6.61
N PRO A 72 -14.26 11.48 -7.23
CA PRO A 72 -13.97 11.62 -8.66
C PRO A 72 -15.14 11.16 -9.53
N ALA A 73 -15.08 11.46 -10.81
CA ALA A 73 -16.00 10.91 -11.81
C ALA A 73 -15.79 9.41 -12.01
N LEU A 74 -14.56 8.94 -11.86
CA LEU A 74 -14.18 7.54 -11.84
C LEU A 74 -12.92 7.36 -11.02
N GLN A 75 -12.86 6.25 -10.30
CA GLN A 75 -11.66 5.73 -9.65
C GLN A 75 -11.50 4.27 -10.07
N ALA A 76 -10.39 3.91 -10.68
CA ALA A 76 -10.11 2.54 -11.09
C ALA A 76 -8.63 2.34 -11.41
N ASP A 77 -8.14 1.11 -11.29
CA ASP A 77 -6.87 0.67 -11.87
C ASP A 77 -7.02 0.53 -13.41
N ILE A 78 -6.93 1.67 -14.12
CA ILE A 78 -7.15 1.76 -15.57
C ILE A 78 -5.89 1.31 -16.33
N PHE A 79 -4.71 1.66 -15.82
CA PHE A 79 -3.44 1.33 -16.49
C PHE A 79 -2.93 -0.06 -16.15
N GLY A 80 -3.55 -0.74 -15.20
CA GLY A 80 -3.28 -2.15 -14.92
C GLY A 80 -2.04 -2.40 -14.09
N ASP A 81 -1.58 -1.40 -13.35
CA ASP A 81 -0.41 -1.48 -12.49
C ASP A 81 -0.75 -1.66 -10.99
N TRP A 82 -2.04 -1.97 -10.70
CA TRP A 82 -2.69 -2.18 -9.42
C TRP A 82 -2.93 -0.89 -8.60
N ARG A 83 -2.27 0.21 -8.92
CA ARG A 83 -2.61 1.51 -8.34
C ARG A 83 -3.76 2.12 -9.13
N GLU A 84 -4.52 2.95 -8.47
CA GLU A 84 -5.76 3.45 -9.06
C GLU A 84 -5.57 4.83 -9.66
N GLU A 85 -6.11 5.04 -10.85
CA GLU A 85 -6.29 6.35 -11.45
C GLU A 85 -7.55 7.00 -10.92
N VAL A 86 -7.52 8.34 -10.87
CA VAL A 86 -8.69 9.15 -10.56
C VAL A 86 -8.99 10.13 -11.69
N ILE A 87 -10.25 10.17 -12.11
CA ILE A 87 -10.72 11.04 -13.18
C ILE A 87 -11.63 12.12 -12.61
N TYR A 88 -11.29 13.36 -12.88
CA TYR A 88 -12.07 14.52 -12.46
C TYR A 88 -12.49 15.40 -13.63
N PRO A 89 -13.70 16.00 -13.60
CA PRO A 89 -14.02 17.10 -14.49
C PRO A 89 -13.23 18.34 -14.09
N LEU A 90 -12.84 19.12 -15.08
CA LEU A 90 -12.31 20.45 -14.84
C LEU A 90 -13.41 21.38 -14.27
N THR A 91 -13.00 22.39 -13.52
CA THR A 91 -13.93 23.42 -13.01
C THR A 91 -14.61 24.19 -14.13
N THR A 92 -14.04 24.21 -15.32
CA THR A 92 -14.61 24.77 -16.56
C THR A 92 -15.67 23.88 -17.21
N ASN A 93 -15.78 22.61 -16.80
CA ASN A 93 -16.70 21.60 -17.33
C ASN A 93 -16.55 21.29 -18.84
N ASP A 94 -15.41 21.55 -19.42
CA ASP A 94 -15.12 21.34 -20.85
C ASP A 94 -14.22 20.13 -21.10
N ALA A 95 -13.63 19.54 -20.07
CA ALA A 95 -12.80 18.36 -20.18
C ALA A 95 -12.78 17.52 -18.89
N LEU A 96 -12.32 16.28 -19.04
CA LEU A 96 -11.95 15.39 -17.95
C LEU A 96 -10.42 15.33 -17.87
N ARG A 97 -9.92 15.24 -16.66
CA ARG A 97 -8.49 15.04 -16.41
C ARG A 97 -8.28 13.73 -15.67
N VAL A 98 -7.38 12.91 -16.21
CA VAL A 98 -6.94 11.65 -15.61
C VAL A 98 -5.65 11.91 -14.84
N TYR A 99 -5.60 11.45 -13.62
CA TYR A 99 -4.39 11.46 -12.80
C TYR A 99 -3.98 10.04 -12.48
N THR A 100 -2.70 9.78 -12.61
CA THR A 100 -2.02 8.58 -12.18
C THR A 100 -0.86 8.95 -11.27
N THR A 101 -0.46 8.04 -10.40
CA THR A 101 0.71 8.24 -9.56
C THR A 101 2.00 7.86 -10.28
N ASN A 102 3.08 8.58 -10.01
CA ASN A 102 4.43 8.23 -10.44
C ASN A 102 5.31 7.72 -9.28
N ILE A 103 4.73 7.50 -8.13
CA ILE A 103 5.44 6.96 -6.96
C ILE A 103 5.80 5.51 -7.26
N PRO A 104 7.08 5.11 -7.15
CA PRO A 104 7.47 3.73 -7.40
C PRO A 104 6.87 2.78 -6.36
N SER A 105 6.45 1.59 -6.79
CA SER A 105 6.08 0.52 -5.89
C SER A 105 7.06 -0.65 -5.98
N GLU A 106 7.35 -1.27 -4.85
CA GLU A 106 8.13 -2.50 -4.77
C GLU A 106 7.29 -3.74 -5.09
N TYR A 107 5.96 -3.61 -5.15
CA TYR A 107 5.06 -4.72 -5.36
C TYR A 107 4.65 -4.84 -6.81
N LYS A 108 4.72 -6.09 -7.33
CA LYS A 108 4.22 -6.45 -8.66
C LYS A 108 2.96 -7.28 -8.49
N ILE A 109 1.83 -6.60 -8.49
CA ILE A 109 0.52 -7.20 -8.32
C ILE A 109 -0.19 -7.18 -9.67
N LYS A 110 -1.00 -8.18 -9.94
CA LYS A 110 -1.89 -8.17 -11.11
C LYS A 110 -2.86 -6.99 -11.00
N SER A 111 -3.24 -6.44 -12.15
CA SER A 111 -4.28 -5.41 -12.19
C SER A 111 -5.48 -5.79 -11.31
N LEU A 112 -5.96 -4.86 -10.51
CA LEU A 112 -7.15 -5.04 -9.68
C LEU A 112 -8.38 -5.37 -10.52
N MET A 113 -8.37 -5.02 -11.80
CA MET A 113 -9.43 -5.37 -12.76
C MET A 113 -9.55 -6.87 -13.02
N PHE A 114 -8.60 -7.71 -12.59
CA PHE A 114 -8.78 -9.17 -12.58
C PHE A 114 -9.71 -9.64 -11.46
N ASP A 115 -9.88 -8.86 -10.40
CA ASP A 115 -10.83 -9.16 -9.33
C ASP A 115 -12.25 -8.79 -9.77
N SER A 116 -13.16 -9.79 -9.80
CA SER A 116 -14.54 -9.58 -10.22
C SER A 116 -15.34 -8.67 -9.27
N VAL A 117 -15.02 -8.69 -7.99
CA VAL A 117 -15.65 -7.80 -6.99
C VAL A 117 -15.23 -6.36 -7.26
N TYR A 118 -13.93 -6.14 -7.47
CA TYR A 118 -13.39 -4.83 -7.80
C TYR A 118 -14.00 -4.26 -9.09
N ARG A 119 -14.05 -5.07 -10.19
CA ARG A 119 -14.69 -4.65 -11.46
C ARG A 119 -16.16 -4.27 -11.28
N SER A 120 -16.89 -5.04 -10.48
CA SER A 120 -18.29 -4.73 -10.18
C SER A 120 -18.41 -3.43 -9.40
N GLY A 121 -17.50 -3.17 -8.47
CA GLY A 121 -17.37 -1.90 -7.74
C GLY A 121 -17.14 -0.74 -8.69
N VAL A 122 -16.15 -0.83 -9.59
CA VAL A 122 -15.88 0.19 -10.62
C VAL A 122 -17.10 0.44 -11.50
N ALA A 123 -17.76 -0.61 -11.99
CA ALA A 123 -18.93 -0.47 -12.85
C ALA A 123 -20.14 0.16 -12.15
N SER A 124 -20.25 0.02 -10.83
CA SER A 124 -21.37 0.54 -10.04
C SER A 124 -21.05 1.83 -9.27
N GLU A 125 -19.85 2.33 -9.35
CA GLU A 125 -19.34 3.44 -8.52
C GLU A 125 -20.26 4.67 -8.50
N GLN A 126 -20.87 5.00 -9.63
CA GLN A 126 -21.75 6.16 -9.80
C GLN A 126 -23.21 5.77 -10.08
N SER A 127 -23.59 4.50 -9.98
CA SER A 127 -24.89 4.06 -10.49
C SER A 127 -26.09 4.42 -9.59
N ALA A 128 -25.92 4.43 -8.28
CA ALA A 128 -27.00 4.76 -7.34
C ALA A 128 -26.52 5.60 -6.16
N TYR A 129 -25.45 5.14 -5.53
CA TYR A 129 -24.84 5.78 -4.39
C TYR A 129 -23.33 5.63 -4.57
N ASN A 130 -22.62 6.74 -4.62
CA ASN A 130 -21.19 6.73 -4.86
C ASN A 130 -20.45 5.96 -3.76
N GLN A 131 -19.75 4.93 -4.17
CA GLN A 131 -18.94 4.05 -3.32
C GLN A 131 -17.62 3.76 -4.02
N PRO A 132 -16.48 3.73 -3.30
CA PRO A 132 -15.22 3.32 -3.91
C PRO A 132 -15.26 1.84 -4.27
N PRO A 133 -14.56 1.41 -5.32
CA PRO A 133 -14.37 -0.01 -5.58
C PRO A 133 -13.53 -0.63 -4.45
N HIS A 134 -13.77 -1.90 -4.16
CA HIS A 134 -13.05 -2.67 -3.15
C HIS A 134 -12.54 -3.97 -3.72
N VAL A 135 -11.33 -4.36 -3.33
CA VAL A 135 -10.78 -5.68 -3.66
C VAL A 135 -11.38 -6.77 -2.79
N SER A 136 -11.54 -7.97 -3.33
CA SER A 136 -11.97 -9.16 -2.58
C SER A 136 -10.82 -9.88 -1.86
N MET A 137 -9.58 -9.51 -2.17
CA MET A 137 -8.38 -10.12 -1.61
C MET A 137 -7.80 -9.31 -0.46
N TYR A 138 -7.05 -9.97 0.40
CA TYR A 138 -6.31 -9.31 1.46
C TYR A 138 -4.95 -8.81 0.93
N MET A 139 -4.79 -7.50 0.90
CA MET A 139 -3.55 -6.84 0.49
C MET A 139 -2.59 -6.81 1.69
N SER A 140 -1.70 -7.78 1.78
CA SER A 140 -0.66 -7.82 2.82
C SER A 140 0.68 -8.23 2.23
N GLU A 141 1.76 -7.81 2.86
CA GLU A 141 3.11 -8.21 2.44
C GLU A 141 3.26 -9.73 2.31
N ALA A 142 2.75 -10.49 3.28
CA ALA A 142 2.85 -11.95 3.28
C ALA A 142 2.15 -12.58 2.07
N VAL A 143 0.99 -12.05 1.68
CA VAL A 143 0.21 -12.54 0.52
C VAL A 143 0.82 -12.03 -0.80
N MET A 144 1.24 -10.76 -0.84
CA MET A 144 1.69 -10.12 -2.08
C MET A 144 3.14 -10.44 -2.44
N ARG A 145 3.97 -10.79 -1.46
CA ARG A 145 5.34 -11.26 -1.73
C ARG A 145 5.36 -12.67 -2.33
N GLY A 146 4.42 -13.52 -1.96
CA GLY A 146 4.50 -14.94 -2.23
C GLY A 146 5.61 -15.64 -1.42
N ASN A 147 5.87 -16.91 -1.73
CA ASN A 147 6.94 -17.65 -1.09
C ASN A 147 8.31 -17.24 -1.63
N VAL A 148 9.34 -17.36 -0.77
CA VAL A 148 10.73 -17.19 -1.20
C VAL A 148 11.12 -18.37 -2.09
N THR A 149 11.56 -18.09 -3.30
CA THR A 149 12.02 -19.12 -4.26
C THR A 149 13.53 -19.26 -4.31
N ASN A 150 14.26 -18.22 -3.91
CA ASN A 150 15.72 -18.25 -3.87
C ASN A 150 16.26 -17.25 -2.84
N ILE A 151 17.36 -17.60 -2.20
CA ILE A 151 18.13 -16.71 -1.32
C ILE A 151 19.57 -16.69 -1.82
N ARG A 152 20.16 -15.50 -1.93
CA ARG A 152 21.58 -15.33 -2.24
C ARG A 152 22.24 -14.44 -1.20
N ILE A 153 23.51 -14.69 -0.95
CA ILE A 153 24.35 -13.80 -0.14
C ILE A 153 24.81 -12.65 -1.05
N GLU A 154 24.50 -11.44 -0.67
CA GLU A 154 25.00 -10.21 -1.32
C GLU A 154 26.29 -9.72 -0.68
N HIS A 155 26.33 -9.75 0.65
CA HIS A 155 27.53 -9.49 1.43
C HIS A 155 27.73 -10.62 2.44
N GLU A 156 28.97 -11.12 2.50
CA GLU A 156 29.34 -12.11 3.51
C GLU A 156 29.53 -11.43 4.89
N PRO A 157 29.40 -12.18 6.01
CA PRO A 157 29.68 -11.63 7.33
C PRO A 157 31.14 -11.19 7.46
N VAL A 158 31.40 -10.20 8.29
CA VAL A 158 32.73 -9.67 8.55
C VAL A 158 33.64 -10.74 9.14
N LYS A 159 33.12 -11.51 10.09
CA LYS A 159 33.83 -12.61 10.75
C LYS A 159 33.60 -13.91 9.98
N LYS A 160 34.72 -14.51 9.48
CA LYS A 160 34.69 -15.76 8.71
C LYS A 160 35.41 -16.93 9.36
N ASN A 161 36.25 -16.66 10.38
CA ASN A 161 37.03 -17.67 11.08
C ASN A 161 36.62 -17.70 12.55
N TYR A 162 36.38 -18.90 13.04
CA TYR A 162 35.92 -19.16 14.39
C TYR A 162 36.84 -20.17 15.08
N ILE A 163 37.00 -20.01 16.38
CA ILE A 163 37.63 -21.02 17.24
C ILE A 163 36.53 -21.75 18.00
N LYS A 164 36.87 -22.95 18.49
CA LYS A 164 35.95 -23.78 19.26
C LYS A 164 35.33 -23.00 20.43
N GLY A 165 34.01 -23.06 20.54
CA GLY A 165 33.21 -22.39 21.56
C GLY A 165 32.75 -20.95 21.21
N GLU A 166 33.18 -20.38 20.08
CA GLU A 166 32.68 -19.08 19.64
C GLU A 166 31.24 -19.18 19.10
N GLN A 167 30.47 -18.14 19.31
CA GLN A 167 29.15 -18.00 18.71
C GLN A 167 29.25 -17.46 17.29
N LEU A 168 28.31 -17.86 16.43
CA LEU A 168 28.21 -17.35 15.07
C LEU A 168 27.92 -15.83 15.12
N ASP A 169 28.72 -15.06 14.39
CA ASP A 169 28.56 -13.62 14.24
C ASP A 169 28.14 -13.31 12.79
N THR A 170 26.90 -12.88 12.61
CA THR A 170 26.35 -12.53 11.29
C THR A 170 26.50 -11.05 10.96
N THR A 171 27.24 -10.29 11.73
CA THR A 171 27.49 -8.86 11.47
C THR A 171 28.03 -8.65 10.07
N GLY A 172 27.37 -7.79 9.30
CA GLY A 172 27.70 -7.50 7.91
C GLY A 172 27.12 -8.47 6.87
N LEU A 173 26.51 -9.59 7.30
CA LEU A 173 25.79 -10.47 6.38
C LEU A 173 24.59 -9.75 5.77
N LYS A 174 24.51 -9.76 4.45
CA LYS A 174 23.36 -9.25 3.72
C LYS A 174 22.82 -10.33 2.78
N LEU A 175 21.56 -10.68 3.00
CA LEU A 175 20.85 -11.68 2.22
C LEU A 175 19.84 -11.01 1.30
N ILE A 176 19.72 -11.53 0.08
CA ILE A 176 18.70 -11.10 -0.88
C ILE A 176 17.80 -12.29 -1.19
N ALA A 177 16.51 -12.10 -0.98
CA ALA A 177 15.48 -13.05 -1.34
C ALA A 177 14.86 -12.71 -2.70
N THR A 178 14.57 -13.75 -3.49
CA THR A 178 13.70 -13.67 -4.68
C THR A 178 12.41 -14.39 -4.36
N TYR A 179 11.28 -13.76 -4.66
CA TYR A 179 9.94 -14.26 -4.39
C TYR A 179 9.26 -14.81 -5.66
N GLU A 180 8.22 -15.62 -5.47
CA GLU A 180 7.44 -16.22 -6.58
C GLU A 180 6.91 -15.19 -7.59
N ASN A 181 6.57 -13.99 -7.13
CA ASN A 181 6.11 -12.89 -7.98
C ASN A 181 7.24 -12.15 -8.72
N GLY A 182 8.48 -12.62 -8.58
CA GLY A 182 9.67 -12.03 -9.19
C GLY A 182 10.25 -10.82 -8.46
N ARG A 183 9.66 -10.43 -7.33
CA ARG A 183 10.24 -9.39 -6.47
C ARG A 183 11.58 -9.85 -5.91
N VAL A 184 12.49 -8.91 -5.74
CA VAL A 184 13.78 -9.11 -5.10
C VAL A 184 13.93 -8.08 -3.99
N SER A 185 14.16 -8.51 -2.75
CA SER A 185 14.37 -7.60 -1.62
C SER A 185 15.37 -8.14 -0.61
N GLU A 186 15.93 -7.26 0.20
CA GLU A 186 16.75 -7.66 1.32
C GLU A 186 15.93 -8.49 2.31
N LEU A 187 16.50 -9.62 2.77
CA LEU A 187 15.90 -10.49 3.77
C LEU A 187 16.47 -10.15 5.14
N THR A 188 15.64 -9.57 5.99
CA THR A 188 16.03 -9.11 7.35
C THR A 188 15.56 -10.04 8.45
N ASP A 189 14.56 -10.88 8.16
CA ASP A 189 13.99 -11.86 9.10
C ASP A 189 14.40 -13.27 8.66
N TYR A 190 15.43 -13.81 9.28
CA TYR A 190 15.95 -15.12 8.98
C TYR A 190 16.59 -15.76 10.24
N GLU A 191 16.58 -17.08 10.28
CA GLU A 191 17.29 -17.86 11.28
C GLU A 191 18.48 -18.59 10.64
N THR A 192 19.56 -18.71 11.40
CA THR A 192 20.72 -19.51 11.00
C THR A 192 20.70 -20.83 11.74
N THR A 193 20.86 -21.92 10.98
CA THR A 193 20.90 -23.28 11.57
C THR A 193 22.15 -24.03 11.11
N GLY A 194 22.53 -25.08 11.85
CA GLY A 194 23.63 -25.95 11.48
C GLY A 194 25.03 -25.45 11.86
N TYR A 195 25.13 -24.34 12.54
CA TYR A 195 26.41 -23.92 13.15
C TYR A 195 26.66 -24.68 14.44
N ASP A 196 27.81 -25.39 14.51
CA ASP A 196 28.23 -26.16 15.69
C ASP A 196 29.53 -25.53 16.24
N PRO A 197 29.49 -24.91 17.41
CA PRO A 197 30.67 -24.30 18.05
C PRO A 197 31.54 -25.30 18.78
N SER A 198 31.19 -26.58 18.80
CA SER A 198 31.90 -27.63 19.59
C SER A 198 33.24 -28.08 18.99
#